data_ec8eacab42b55222834e5082f643bc51
#
_entry.id   ec8eacab42b55222834e5082f643bc51
#
_cell.length_a   1.000
_cell.length_b   1.000
_cell.length_c   1.000
_cell.angle_alpha   90.00
_cell.angle_beta   90.00
_cell.angle_gamma   90.00
#
_symmetry.space_group_name_H-M   'P 1'
#
loop_
_entity.id
_entity.type
_entity.pdbx_description
1 polymer ?
#
loop_
_entity_poly.entity_id
_entity_poly.type
_entity_poly.pdbx_seq_one_letter_code
_entity_poly.pdbx_strand_id
1 'polypeptide(L)'
;MAPKSRDYLVYADGSCLGNPGPGGWGVVVREPDGAVKEFNGYDPETTNNRMELVAAIEGLRATARGAGVILRSDSQYVVKSMTLNWKRNKNQDLWELLDAEAKARHVRFEWVRGHDVDPINNRADELALSGANRQLVADGALPEKRKRRTSKGDDYVVEKELTARLKQNESIRECLGCQAKFVSRRDGDNFCSHILCQLQARDF
;
A
#
# COMPACT_ATOMS: atom_id res chain seq x y z
N MET A 1 -4.42 29.21 -4.88
CA MET A 1 -3.39 28.22 -4.52
C MET A 1 -3.67 27.79 -3.09
N ALA A 2 -3.97 26.51 -2.85
CA ALA A 2 -4.08 25.99 -1.50
C ALA A 2 -2.72 26.10 -0.80
N PRO A 3 -2.65 26.42 0.51
CA PRO A 3 -1.39 26.49 1.24
C PRO A 3 -0.69 25.14 1.16
N LYS A 4 0.57 25.12 0.71
CA LYS A 4 1.39 23.90 0.72
C LYS A 4 1.53 23.46 2.18
N SER A 5 1.09 22.25 2.50
CA SER A 5 1.36 21.64 3.81
C SER A 5 2.87 21.60 4.00
N ARG A 6 3.35 22.02 5.19
CA ARG A 6 4.77 21.90 5.54
C ARG A 6 5.14 20.49 6.01
N ASP A 7 4.13 19.65 6.23
CA ASP A 7 4.28 18.31 6.78
C ASP A 7 4.24 17.25 5.69
N TYR A 8 5.01 16.20 5.88
CA TYR A 8 4.86 14.95 5.14
C TYR A 8 3.53 14.30 5.51
N LEU A 9 2.83 13.74 4.54
CA LEU A 9 1.68 12.89 4.77
C LEU A 9 2.03 11.46 4.37
N VAL A 10 2.03 10.56 5.35
CA VAL A 10 2.42 9.15 5.21
C VAL A 10 1.20 8.29 5.43
N TYR A 11 0.94 7.35 4.52
CA TYR A 11 0.00 6.25 4.69
C TYR A 11 0.78 4.94 4.79
N ALA A 12 0.47 4.14 5.78
CA ALA A 12 1.19 2.90 6.09
C ALA A 12 0.22 1.76 6.37
N ASP A 13 0.43 0.63 5.72
CA ASP A 13 -0.38 -0.58 5.90
C ASP A 13 0.47 -1.84 5.85
N GLY A 14 0.02 -2.89 6.56
CA GLY A 14 0.67 -4.18 6.64
C GLY A 14 -0.29 -5.31 6.32
N SER A 15 0.16 -6.31 5.59
CA SER A 15 -0.62 -7.49 5.21
C SER A 15 0.13 -8.78 5.50
N CYS A 16 -0.57 -9.85 5.90
CA CYS A 16 0.01 -11.16 6.12
C CYS A 16 -0.89 -12.25 5.52
N LEU A 17 -0.30 -13.14 4.71
CA LEU A 17 -0.98 -14.29 4.11
C LEU A 17 -0.91 -15.47 5.07
N GLY A 18 -1.85 -15.54 5.99
CA GLY A 18 -1.74 -16.38 7.18
C GLY A 18 -1.34 -15.51 8.38
N ASN A 19 -1.24 -16.05 9.58
CA ASN A 19 -0.85 -15.28 10.74
C ASN A 19 -0.40 -16.23 11.87
N PRO A 20 0.86 -16.69 11.88
CA PRO A 20 2.00 -16.27 11.06
C PRO A 20 2.01 -16.79 9.62
N GLY A 21 2.88 -16.18 8.77
CA GLY A 21 3.12 -16.56 7.38
C GLY A 21 3.80 -15.45 6.58
N PRO A 22 3.87 -15.57 5.24
CA PRO A 22 4.43 -14.53 4.40
C PRO A 22 3.66 -13.22 4.56
N GLY A 23 4.38 -12.13 4.77
CA GLY A 23 3.79 -10.82 4.94
C GLY A 23 4.46 -9.75 4.10
N GLY A 24 3.76 -8.64 3.93
CA GLY A 24 4.26 -7.47 3.24
C GLY A 24 3.82 -6.17 3.91
N TRP A 25 4.51 -5.12 3.60
CA TRP A 25 4.20 -3.76 4.04
C TRP A 25 4.15 -2.82 2.84
N GLY A 26 3.31 -1.79 2.94
CA GLY A 26 3.13 -0.78 1.94
C GLY A 26 3.09 0.62 2.54
N VAL A 27 3.72 1.57 1.86
CA VAL A 27 3.82 2.96 2.29
C VAL A 27 3.64 3.90 1.11
N VAL A 28 2.81 4.91 1.29
CA VAL A 28 2.68 6.04 0.38
C VAL A 28 3.06 7.31 1.12
N VAL A 29 4.03 8.04 0.60
CA VAL A 29 4.51 9.31 1.18
C VAL A 29 4.21 10.45 0.23
N ARG A 30 3.46 11.43 0.69
CA ARG A 30 3.33 12.72 0.01
C ARG A 30 4.24 13.74 0.70
N GLU A 31 5.20 14.26 -0.05
CA GLU A 31 6.17 15.26 0.40
C GLU A 31 5.53 16.66 0.46
N PRO A 32 6.13 17.61 1.21
CA PRO A 32 5.63 18.99 1.32
C PRO A 32 5.51 19.73 -0.01
N ASP A 33 6.32 19.38 -1.01
CA ASP A 33 6.28 19.94 -2.36
C ASP A 33 5.17 19.34 -3.24
N GLY A 34 4.51 18.28 -2.74
CA GLY A 34 3.45 17.56 -3.42
C GLY A 34 3.90 16.31 -4.17
N ALA A 35 5.21 16.00 -4.19
CA ALA A 35 5.70 14.75 -4.76
C ALA A 35 5.17 13.54 -3.98
N VAL A 36 4.87 12.46 -4.69
CA VAL A 36 4.38 11.20 -4.10
C VAL A 36 5.40 10.11 -4.35
N LYS A 37 5.75 9.39 -3.29
CA LYS A 37 6.64 8.23 -3.33
C LYS A 37 5.93 7.03 -2.74
N GLU A 38 6.19 5.86 -3.30
CA GLU A 38 5.61 4.59 -2.88
C GLU A 38 6.72 3.60 -2.56
N PHE A 39 6.54 2.85 -1.49
CA PHE A 39 7.49 1.84 -1.04
C PHE A 39 6.73 0.60 -0.62
N ASN A 40 7.33 -0.57 -0.84
CA ASN A 40 6.84 -1.82 -0.29
C ASN A 40 8.01 -2.78 -0.02
N GLY A 41 7.74 -3.75 0.83
CA GLY A 41 8.67 -4.83 1.10
C GLY A 41 7.95 -6.04 1.66
N TYR A 42 8.70 -7.10 1.96
CA TYR A 42 8.14 -8.36 2.42
C TYR A 42 9.00 -8.99 3.52
N ASP A 43 8.40 -9.92 4.25
CA ASP A 43 9.04 -10.80 5.21
C ASP A 43 8.44 -12.21 5.00
N PRO A 44 9.26 -13.27 4.78
CA PRO A 44 8.77 -14.61 4.48
C PRO A 44 8.03 -15.27 5.65
N GLU A 45 8.29 -14.87 6.89
CA GLU A 45 7.69 -15.47 8.10
C GLU A 45 7.42 -14.40 9.14
N THR A 46 6.20 -13.90 9.20
CA THR A 46 5.83 -12.76 10.04
C THR A 46 4.37 -12.83 10.51
N THR A 47 3.89 -11.75 11.09
CA THR A 47 2.47 -11.57 11.48
C THR A 47 1.96 -10.24 10.98
N ASN A 48 0.62 -10.12 10.85
CA ASN A 48 0.00 -8.87 10.40
C ASN A 48 0.45 -7.67 11.24
N ASN A 49 0.41 -7.79 12.58
CA ASN A 49 0.80 -6.70 13.48
C ASN A 49 2.29 -6.29 13.31
N ARG A 50 3.18 -7.23 12.97
CA ARG A 50 4.58 -6.89 12.67
C ARG A 50 4.68 -6.09 11.39
N MET A 51 3.95 -6.48 10.35
CA MET A 51 3.96 -5.76 9.07
C MET A 51 3.38 -4.35 9.18
N GLU A 52 2.33 -4.16 9.98
CA GLU A 52 1.79 -2.83 10.31
C GLU A 52 2.83 -1.93 11.00
N LEU A 53 3.58 -2.49 11.97
CA LEU A 53 4.68 -1.77 12.62
C LEU A 53 5.81 -1.44 11.65
N VAL A 54 6.23 -2.40 10.82
CA VAL A 54 7.28 -2.19 9.81
C VAL A 54 6.84 -1.11 8.81
N ALA A 55 5.60 -1.15 8.35
CA ALA A 55 5.06 -0.10 7.47
C ALA A 55 5.17 1.31 8.09
N ALA A 56 4.79 1.45 9.37
CA ALA A 56 4.90 2.71 10.07
C ALA A 56 6.38 3.17 10.22
N ILE A 57 7.29 2.26 10.55
CA ILE A 57 8.74 2.53 10.67
C ILE A 57 9.31 2.99 9.32
N GLU A 58 9.07 2.22 8.25
CA GLU A 58 9.59 2.53 6.92
C GLU A 58 8.96 3.83 6.36
N GLY A 59 7.69 4.07 6.67
CA GLY A 59 7.04 5.33 6.35
C GLY A 59 7.71 6.54 7.00
N LEU A 60 8.07 6.44 8.28
CA LEU A 60 8.82 7.50 8.96
C LEU A 60 10.23 7.64 8.38
N ARG A 61 10.95 6.55 8.14
CA ARG A 61 12.30 6.56 7.54
C ARG A 61 12.34 7.24 6.18
N ALA A 62 11.26 7.15 5.41
CA ALA A 62 11.13 7.82 4.12
C ALA A 62 10.95 9.34 4.22
N THR A 63 10.86 9.91 5.44
CA THR A 63 10.74 11.35 5.68
C THR A 63 11.99 11.93 6.31
N ALA A 64 12.21 13.25 6.15
CA ALA A 64 13.37 13.91 6.72
C ALA A 64 13.31 13.92 8.26
N ARG A 65 14.48 13.74 8.92
CA ARG A 65 14.59 13.91 10.38
C ARG A 65 14.31 15.37 10.76
N GLY A 66 13.61 15.58 11.86
CA GLY A 66 13.17 16.91 12.31
C GLY A 66 11.94 17.47 11.58
N ALA A 67 11.45 16.79 10.56
CA ALA A 67 10.26 17.22 9.84
C ALA A 67 8.96 16.99 10.61
N GLY A 68 7.92 17.76 10.29
CA GLY A 68 6.54 17.44 10.64
C GLY A 68 6.01 16.31 9.78
N VAL A 69 5.40 15.31 10.41
CA VAL A 69 4.84 14.13 9.72
C VAL A 69 3.45 13.82 10.25
N ILE A 70 2.50 13.62 9.35
CA ILE A 70 1.20 13.05 9.67
C ILE A 70 1.23 11.60 9.17
N LEU A 71 1.24 10.63 10.09
CA LEU A 71 1.19 9.22 9.76
C LEU A 71 -0.22 8.69 9.94
N ARG A 72 -0.80 8.20 8.86
CA ARG A 72 -2.14 7.59 8.79
C ARG A 72 -2.04 6.09 8.62
N SER A 73 -2.82 5.36 9.38
CA SER A 73 -2.97 3.92 9.25
C SER A 73 -4.35 3.50 9.75
N ASP A 74 -4.91 2.43 9.19
CA ASP A 74 -6.12 1.79 9.69
C ASP A 74 -5.83 0.77 10.81
N SER A 75 -4.54 0.54 11.11
CA SER A 75 -4.11 -0.27 12.23
C SER A 75 -4.40 0.42 13.57
N GLN A 76 -5.47 -0.04 14.24
CA GLN A 76 -5.73 0.40 15.61
C GLN A 76 -4.59 0.00 16.57
N TYR A 77 -3.92 -1.11 16.28
CA TYR A 77 -2.79 -1.59 17.08
C TYR A 77 -1.65 -0.58 17.08
N VAL A 78 -1.27 -0.06 15.91
CA VAL A 78 -0.22 0.96 15.80
C VAL A 78 -0.70 2.30 16.37
N VAL A 79 -1.80 2.83 15.85
CA VAL A 79 -2.23 4.21 16.16
C VAL A 79 -2.62 4.35 17.63
N LYS A 80 -3.40 3.42 18.19
CA LYS A 80 -3.82 3.53 19.60
C LYS A 80 -2.67 3.27 20.58
N SER A 81 -1.69 2.42 20.22
CA SER A 81 -0.49 2.25 21.05
C SER A 81 0.40 3.50 21.08
N MET A 82 0.41 4.28 19.98
CA MET A 82 1.18 5.54 19.92
C MET A 82 0.43 6.75 20.52
N THR A 83 -0.90 6.72 20.53
CA THR A 83 -1.72 7.89 20.96
C THR A 83 -2.40 7.69 22.32
N LEU A 84 -2.77 6.46 22.67
CA LEU A 84 -3.55 6.15 23.88
C LEU A 84 -2.80 5.23 24.87
N ASN A 85 -1.48 5.06 24.69
CA ASN A 85 -0.62 4.24 25.55
C ASN A 85 -1.15 2.81 25.77
N TRP A 86 -1.69 2.17 24.73
CA TRP A 86 -2.06 0.77 24.80
C TRP A 86 -0.86 -0.11 25.16
N LYS A 87 -1.08 -1.16 25.96
CA LYS A 87 -0.01 -2.07 26.40
C LYS A 87 0.64 -2.74 25.19
N ARG A 88 1.96 -2.62 25.10
CA ARG A 88 2.82 -3.19 24.07
C ARG A 88 3.49 -4.46 24.60
N ASN A 89 2.73 -5.58 24.67
CA ASN A 89 3.21 -6.83 25.26
C ASN A 89 4.01 -7.72 24.29
N LYS A 90 3.95 -7.42 22.98
CA LYS A 90 4.62 -8.16 21.90
C LYS A 90 5.34 -7.19 20.97
N ASN A 91 6.29 -7.73 20.16
CA ASN A 91 7.01 -6.97 19.13
C ASN A 91 7.82 -5.78 19.70
N GLN A 92 8.46 -5.97 20.86
CA GLN A 92 9.23 -4.92 21.53
C GLN A 92 10.34 -4.37 20.63
N ASP A 93 10.99 -5.27 19.87
CA ASP A 93 11.99 -4.96 18.85
C ASP A 93 11.50 -3.87 17.85
N LEU A 94 10.29 -4.01 17.36
CA LEU A 94 9.71 -3.05 16.40
C LEU A 94 9.17 -1.79 17.10
N TRP A 95 8.65 -1.90 18.32
CA TRP A 95 8.22 -0.75 19.09
C TRP A 95 9.38 0.18 19.43
N GLU A 96 10.55 -0.35 19.83
CA GLU A 96 11.75 0.44 20.08
C GLU A 96 12.21 1.20 18.84
N LEU A 97 12.15 0.55 17.66
CA LEU A 97 12.47 1.20 16.38
C LEU A 97 11.46 2.28 16.03
N LEU A 98 10.15 2.02 16.18
CA LEU A 98 9.11 2.99 15.88
C LEU A 98 9.21 4.22 16.79
N ASP A 99 9.46 4.02 18.09
CA ASP A 99 9.64 5.11 19.06
C ASP A 99 10.87 5.95 18.72
N ALA A 100 11.98 5.32 18.32
CA ALA A 100 13.19 6.02 17.91
C ALA A 100 12.96 6.88 16.64
N GLU A 101 12.26 6.33 15.65
CA GLU A 101 11.95 7.05 14.42
C GLU A 101 10.93 8.18 14.67
N ALA A 102 9.94 7.95 15.53
CA ALA A 102 8.96 8.97 15.92
C ALA A 102 9.61 10.11 16.71
N LYS A 103 10.54 9.80 17.64
CA LYS A 103 11.31 10.81 18.41
C LYS A 103 12.19 11.69 17.53
N ALA A 104 12.66 11.16 16.41
CA ALA A 104 13.51 11.88 15.46
C ALA A 104 12.72 12.89 14.58
N ARG A 105 11.41 12.96 14.72
CA ARG A 105 10.48 13.77 13.91
C ARG A 105 9.36 14.33 14.78
N HIS A 106 8.56 15.26 14.24
CA HIS A 106 7.33 15.75 14.89
C HIS A 106 6.13 14.99 14.34
N VAL A 107 5.89 13.77 14.85
CA VAL A 107 4.89 12.84 14.29
C VAL A 107 3.53 13.02 14.96
N ARG A 108 2.48 13.12 14.14
CA ARG A 108 1.10 12.97 14.54
C ARG A 108 0.53 11.69 13.92
N PHE A 109 0.10 10.74 14.75
CA PHE A 109 -0.54 9.52 14.31
C PHE A 109 -2.04 9.72 14.19
N GLU A 110 -2.61 9.39 13.04
CA GLU A 110 -4.04 9.51 12.76
C GLU A 110 -4.59 8.16 12.31
N TRP A 111 -5.65 7.71 12.98
CA TRP A 111 -6.36 6.53 12.54
C TRP A 111 -7.29 6.87 11.37
N VAL A 112 -7.28 6.03 10.33
CA VAL A 112 -8.21 6.11 9.21
C VAL A 112 -9.02 4.82 9.15
N ARG A 113 -10.20 4.86 8.56
CA ARG A 113 -11.00 3.67 8.38
C ARG A 113 -10.46 2.86 7.20
N GLY A 114 -10.18 1.56 7.43
CA GLY A 114 -9.73 0.65 6.38
C GLY A 114 -10.81 0.34 5.34
N HIS A 115 -10.38 0.01 4.12
CA HIS A 115 -11.22 -0.42 2.99
C HIS A 115 -12.37 0.54 2.62
N ASP A 116 -12.23 1.82 2.89
CA ASP A 116 -13.26 2.84 2.62
C ASP A 116 -12.72 3.98 1.74
N VAL A 117 -13.27 5.12 1.84
CA VAL A 117 -13.25 6.28 0.95
C VAL A 117 -11.87 6.89 0.64
N ASP A 118 -10.80 6.54 1.37
CA ASP A 118 -9.46 7.12 1.14
C ASP A 118 -8.63 6.32 0.13
N PRO A 119 -8.51 6.81 -1.12
CA PRO A 119 -7.80 6.10 -2.18
C PRO A 119 -6.29 5.92 -1.89
N ILE A 120 -5.70 6.76 -1.04
CA ILE A 120 -4.28 6.65 -0.69
C ILE A 120 -4.06 5.55 0.34
N ASN A 121 -5.00 5.37 1.29
CA ASN A 121 -4.96 4.22 2.20
C ASN A 121 -5.15 2.90 1.43
N ASN A 122 -6.09 2.86 0.50
CA ASN A 122 -6.28 1.69 -0.37
C ASN A 122 -5.01 1.38 -1.17
N ARG A 123 -4.25 2.41 -1.58
CA ARG A 123 -2.98 2.21 -2.27
C ARG A 123 -1.91 1.61 -1.37
N ALA A 124 -1.82 2.00 -0.11
CA ALA A 124 -0.92 1.40 0.87
C ALA A 124 -1.27 -0.09 1.11
N ASP A 125 -2.56 -0.46 1.22
CA ASP A 125 -3.03 -1.86 1.31
C ASP A 125 -2.61 -2.68 0.08
N GLU A 126 -2.80 -2.14 -1.14
CA GLU A 126 -2.36 -2.80 -2.37
C GLU A 126 -0.85 -3.08 -2.39
N LEU A 127 -0.05 -2.11 -1.95
CA LEU A 127 1.40 -2.23 -1.85
C LEU A 127 1.81 -3.30 -0.82
N ALA A 128 1.15 -3.33 0.34
CA ALA A 128 1.37 -4.33 1.38
C ALA A 128 1.04 -5.73 0.88
N LEU A 129 -0.11 -5.90 0.22
CA LEU A 129 -0.52 -7.17 -0.37
C LEU A 129 0.42 -7.62 -1.49
N SER A 130 0.89 -6.70 -2.34
CA SER A 130 1.90 -6.98 -3.36
C SER A 130 3.21 -7.48 -2.73
N GLY A 131 3.66 -6.86 -1.63
CA GLY A 131 4.80 -7.32 -0.85
C GLY A 131 4.61 -8.75 -0.33
N ALA A 132 3.49 -9.04 0.32
CA ALA A 132 3.17 -10.35 0.86
C ALA A 132 3.13 -11.46 -0.20
N ASN A 133 2.68 -11.15 -1.41
CA ASN A 133 2.64 -12.10 -2.53
C ASN A 133 4.01 -12.32 -3.19
N ARG A 134 5.01 -11.46 -2.97
CA ARG A 134 6.32 -11.55 -3.63
C ARG A 134 7.04 -12.87 -3.34
N GLN A 135 6.97 -13.36 -2.10
CA GLN A 135 7.57 -14.63 -1.73
C GLN A 135 6.93 -15.82 -2.47
N LEU A 136 5.59 -15.82 -2.59
CA LEU A 136 4.87 -16.90 -3.27
C LEU A 136 5.25 -16.98 -4.75
N VAL A 137 5.53 -15.85 -5.39
CA VAL A 137 6.00 -15.79 -6.78
C VAL A 137 7.43 -16.32 -6.88
N ALA A 138 8.31 -15.94 -5.95
CA ALA A 138 9.71 -16.40 -5.91
C ALA A 138 9.81 -17.91 -5.69
N ASP A 139 8.92 -18.49 -4.89
CA ASP A 139 8.86 -19.91 -4.60
C ASP A 139 8.11 -20.73 -5.68
N GLY A 140 7.65 -20.09 -6.77
CA GLY A 140 6.88 -20.73 -7.85
C GLY A 140 5.45 -21.12 -7.43
N ALA A 141 5.02 -20.73 -6.24
CA ALA A 141 3.63 -20.83 -5.81
C ALA A 141 2.87 -19.62 -6.35
N LEU A 142 2.01 -19.82 -7.34
CA LEU A 142 1.11 -18.76 -7.79
C LEU A 142 0.25 -18.33 -6.60
N PRO A 143 0.10 -17.02 -6.35
CA PRO A 143 -0.76 -16.55 -5.28
C PRO A 143 -2.16 -17.11 -5.49
N GLU A 144 -2.70 -17.82 -4.50
CA GLU A 144 -4.12 -18.12 -4.50
C GLU A 144 -4.85 -16.80 -4.65
N LYS A 145 -5.61 -16.66 -5.76
CA LYS A 145 -6.48 -15.52 -5.95
C LYS A 145 -7.33 -15.42 -4.68
N ARG A 146 -7.05 -14.46 -3.81
CA ARG A 146 -7.98 -14.12 -2.74
C ARG A 146 -9.32 -13.96 -3.43
N LYS A 147 -10.24 -14.90 -3.22
CA LYS A 147 -11.61 -14.75 -3.67
C LYS A 147 -12.11 -13.47 -2.98
N ARG A 148 -11.96 -12.32 -3.67
CA ARG A 148 -12.82 -11.19 -3.37
C ARG A 148 -14.20 -11.80 -3.23
N ARG A 149 -14.89 -11.57 -2.12
CA ARG A 149 -16.33 -11.77 -2.04
C ARG A 149 -16.99 -10.71 -2.93
N THR A 150 -16.67 -10.76 -4.20
CA THR A 150 -17.44 -10.10 -5.22
C THR A 150 -18.63 -11.02 -5.48
N SER A 151 -19.82 -10.52 -5.26
CA SER A 151 -21.00 -11.14 -5.82
C SER A 151 -20.74 -11.31 -7.32
N LYS A 152 -21.15 -12.43 -7.92
CA LYS A 152 -20.96 -12.80 -9.35
C LYS A 152 -21.43 -11.72 -10.35
N GLY A 153 -21.88 -10.54 -9.88
CA GLY A 153 -22.34 -9.41 -10.68
C GLY A 153 -21.29 -8.32 -10.92
N ASP A 154 -20.26 -8.20 -10.08
CA ASP A 154 -19.40 -7.01 -10.08
C ASP A 154 -18.40 -7.01 -11.26
N ASP A 155 -17.84 -8.16 -11.63
CA ASP A 155 -16.91 -8.25 -12.76
C ASP A 155 -17.61 -7.95 -14.12
N TYR A 156 -18.86 -8.35 -14.25
CA TYR A 156 -19.67 -8.07 -15.45
C TYR A 156 -20.06 -6.59 -15.56
N VAL A 157 -20.35 -5.95 -14.42
CA VAL A 157 -20.69 -4.51 -14.36
C VAL A 157 -19.48 -3.66 -14.71
N VAL A 158 -18.29 -3.98 -14.17
CA VAL A 158 -17.04 -3.26 -14.47
C VAL A 158 -16.68 -3.36 -15.95
N GLU A 159 -16.81 -4.53 -16.56
CA GLU A 159 -16.51 -4.72 -17.96
C GLU A 159 -17.50 -3.97 -18.88
N LYS A 160 -18.78 -3.94 -18.51
CA LYS A 160 -19.82 -3.20 -19.23
C LYS A 160 -19.64 -1.68 -19.12
N GLU A 161 -19.25 -1.19 -17.95
CA GLU A 161 -18.95 0.24 -17.75
C GLU A 161 -17.68 0.67 -18.49
N LEU A 162 -16.62 -0.16 -18.49
CA LEU A 162 -15.41 0.09 -19.28
C LEU A 162 -15.72 0.11 -20.77
N THR A 163 -16.49 -0.87 -21.27
CA THR A 163 -16.87 -0.96 -22.67
C THR A 163 -17.73 0.24 -23.11
N ALA A 164 -18.64 0.71 -22.24
CA ALA A 164 -19.50 1.86 -22.55
C ALA A 164 -18.73 3.19 -22.61
N ARG A 165 -17.52 3.27 -22.09
CA ARG A 165 -16.65 4.46 -22.06
C ARG A 165 -15.57 4.49 -23.12
N LEU A 166 -15.44 3.44 -23.93
CA LEU A 166 -14.41 3.36 -24.98
C LEU A 166 -14.64 4.43 -26.04
N LYS A 167 -13.59 5.19 -26.33
CA LYS A 167 -13.51 6.10 -27.47
C LYS A 167 -12.98 5.35 -28.70
N GLN A 168 -13.15 5.95 -29.88
CA GLN A 168 -12.53 5.41 -31.10
C GLN A 168 -11.02 5.19 -30.87
N ASN A 169 -10.51 4.00 -31.21
CA ASN A 169 -9.13 3.54 -31.04
C ASN A 169 -8.71 3.17 -29.60
N GLU A 170 -9.65 2.95 -28.70
CA GLU A 170 -9.37 2.41 -27.38
C GLU A 170 -9.77 0.93 -27.31
N SER A 171 -8.99 0.11 -26.62
CA SER A 171 -9.28 -1.32 -26.38
C SER A 171 -9.12 -1.67 -24.92
N ILE A 172 -9.90 -2.65 -24.43
CA ILE A 172 -9.72 -3.20 -23.10
C ILE A 172 -8.63 -4.27 -23.18
N ARG A 173 -7.59 -4.12 -22.36
CA ARG A 173 -6.48 -5.06 -22.23
C ARG A 173 -6.30 -5.50 -20.79
N GLU A 174 -5.68 -6.64 -20.61
CA GLU A 174 -5.28 -7.15 -19.31
C GLU A 174 -3.80 -6.82 -19.08
N CYS A 175 -3.48 -6.23 -17.92
CA CYS A 175 -2.13 -5.86 -17.54
C CYS A 175 -1.30 -7.09 -17.22
N LEU A 176 -0.15 -7.28 -17.88
CA LEU A 176 0.76 -8.39 -17.60
C LEU A 176 1.35 -8.35 -16.18
N GLY A 177 1.44 -7.16 -15.57
CA GLY A 177 1.96 -7.02 -14.21
C GLY A 177 0.95 -7.34 -13.12
N CYS A 178 -0.26 -6.74 -13.17
CA CYS A 178 -1.26 -6.88 -12.10
C CYS A 178 -2.55 -7.60 -12.51
N GLN A 179 -2.65 -8.02 -13.77
CA GLN A 179 -3.82 -8.70 -14.35
C GLN A 179 -5.14 -7.88 -14.30
N ALA A 180 -5.08 -6.61 -13.98
CA ALA A 180 -6.24 -5.73 -14.02
C ALA A 180 -6.58 -5.38 -15.48
N LYS A 181 -7.88 -5.30 -15.79
CA LYS A 181 -8.34 -4.79 -17.08
C LYS A 181 -8.18 -3.27 -17.13
N PHE A 182 -7.62 -2.74 -18.19
CA PHE A 182 -7.43 -1.30 -18.41
C PHE A 182 -7.73 -0.91 -19.85
N VAL A 183 -8.03 0.38 -20.04
CA VAL A 183 -8.25 0.94 -21.38
C VAL A 183 -6.91 1.34 -21.99
N SER A 184 -6.55 0.72 -23.10
CA SER A 184 -5.33 1.04 -23.86
C SER A 184 -5.69 1.90 -25.08
N ARG A 185 -4.81 2.85 -25.40
CA ARG A 185 -4.90 3.74 -26.57
C ARG A 185 -3.91 3.39 -27.67
N ARG A 186 -3.02 2.43 -27.43
CA ARG A 186 -1.97 2.03 -28.37
C ARG A 186 -1.93 0.51 -28.52
N ASP A 187 -1.69 0.06 -29.73
CA ASP A 187 -1.36 -1.32 -29.94
C ASP A 187 0.02 -1.63 -29.34
N GLY A 188 0.07 -2.65 -28.46
CA GLY A 188 1.29 -3.02 -27.76
C GLY A 188 1.35 -2.60 -26.29
N ASP A 189 0.41 -1.82 -25.77
CA ASP A 189 0.36 -1.54 -24.35
C ASP A 189 0.00 -2.83 -23.57
N ASN A 190 0.97 -3.36 -22.83
CA ASN A 190 0.82 -4.58 -22.03
C ASN A 190 0.69 -4.30 -20.53
N PHE A 191 0.85 -3.04 -20.12
CA PHE A 191 0.86 -2.64 -18.72
C PHE A 191 -0.06 -1.44 -18.51
N CYS A 192 -0.84 -1.47 -17.43
CA CYS A 192 -1.68 -0.35 -17.02
C CYS A 192 -0.83 0.84 -16.51
N SER A 193 -1.49 1.97 -16.22
CA SER A 193 -0.82 3.18 -15.70
C SER A 193 -0.26 3.04 -14.27
N HIS A 194 -0.36 1.89 -13.68
CA HIS A 194 0.17 1.59 -12.35
C HIS A 194 1.69 1.68 -12.34
N ILE A 195 2.28 2.44 -11.42
CA ILE A 195 3.74 2.70 -11.38
C ILE A 195 4.56 1.40 -11.34
N LEU A 196 4.16 0.41 -10.54
CA LEU A 196 4.87 -0.88 -10.47
C LEU A 196 4.81 -1.64 -11.80
N CYS A 197 3.68 -1.62 -12.50
CA CYS A 197 3.53 -2.26 -13.79
C CYS A 197 4.35 -1.54 -14.87
N GLN A 198 4.47 -0.21 -14.80
CA GLN A 198 5.30 0.59 -15.71
C GLN A 198 6.81 0.40 -15.44
N LEU A 199 7.21 0.13 -14.21
CA LEU A 199 8.58 -0.23 -13.88
C LEU A 199 8.95 -1.60 -14.42
N GLN A 200 8.07 -2.61 -14.30
CA GLN A 200 8.26 -3.91 -14.92
C GLN A 200 8.34 -3.85 -16.45
N ALA A 201 7.63 -2.92 -17.08
CA ALA A 201 7.67 -2.72 -18.54
C ALA A 201 9.02 -2.20 -19.06
N ARG A 202 9.92 -1.70 -18.20
CA ARG A 202 11.26 -1.22 -18.58
C ARG A 202 12.30 -2.33 -18.63
N ASP A 203 11.97 -3.50 -18.06
CA ASP A 203 12.86 -4.66 -18.00
C ASP A 203 12.54 -5.69 -19.11
N PHE A 204 11.58 -5.37 -20.01
CA PHE A 204 11.21 -6.09 -21.24
C PHE A 204 11.50 -5.21 -22.47
#